data_5beddf3b7c19b0c3b0c8acd82667af18
#
_entry.id   5beddf3b7c19b0c3b0c8acd82667af18
#
_cell.length_a   1.000
_cell.length_b   1.000
_cell.length_c   1.000
_cell.angle_alpha   90.00
_cell.angle_beta   90.00
_cell.angle_gamma   90.00
#
_symmetry.space_group_name_H-M   'P 1'
#
loop_
_entity.id
_entity.type
_entity.pdbx_description
1 polymer ?
#
loop_
_entity_poly.entity_id
_entity_poly.type
_entity_poly.pdbx_seq_one_letter_code
_entity_poly.pdbx_strand_id
1 'polypeptide(L)'
;MLLLAALLCGCGTDENSGEDVRAHYENISGFSAHVKILSETNDFTMAFELDYAYNKEDVDVFTITGPESVSGVSGSIAGDSEATLALQYDDLVLDDARPVRPGMTPADAVFGVVCALRDTPADESWRESADGTALTVLHYRSESGDETIEKLVWLREDNMQPVYAELFADGTRELSIRFKSYQENGG
;
A
#
# COMPACT_ATOMS: atom_id res chain seq x y z
N MET A 1 -8.77 13.99 -51.27
CA MET A 1 -9.49 13.10 -50.31
C MET A 1 -8.45 12.58 -49.33
N LEU A 2 -8.34 13.27 -48.21
CA LEU A 2 -7.31 12.96 -47.18
C LEU A 2 -7.98 12.04 -46.13
N LEU A 3 -7.54 10.80 -46.04
CA LEU A 3 -8.04 9.84 -45.06
C LEU A 3 -7.29 10.11 -43.75
N LEU A 4 -7.98 10.67 -42.76
CA LEU A 4 -7.49 10.87 -41.41
C LEU A 4 -7.66 9.55 -40.65
N ALA A 5 -6.55 8.79 -40.45
CA ALA A 5 -6.54 7.62 -39.60
C ALA A 5 -6.48 8.08 -38.16
N ALA A 6 -7.60 8.00 -37.45
CA ALA A 6 -7.66 8.17 -36.00
C ALA A 6 -7.03 6.92 -35.35
N LEU A 7 -5.84 7.09 -34.78
CA LEU A 7 -5.23 6.10 -33.86
C LEU A 7 -6.03 6.16 -32.56
N LEU A 8 -6.95 5.22 -32.38
CA LEU A 8 -7.54 4.89 -31.10
C LEU A 8 -6.47 4.16 -30.28
N CYS A 9 -5.77 4.88 -29.42
CA CYS A 9 -5.09 4.25 -28.30
C CYS A 9 -6.16 3.65 -27.38
N GLY A 10 -6.44 2.35 -27.58
CA GLY A 10 -7.27 1.59 -26.66
C GLY A 10 -6.51 1.44 -25.34
N CYS A 11 -6.95 2.09 -24.27
CA CYS A 11 -6.67 1.64 -22.92
C CYS A 11 -7.38 0.29 -22.77
N GLY A 12 -6.67 -0.81 -22.99
CA GLY A 12 -7.14 -2.12 -22.62
C GLY A 12 -6.98 -2.24 -21.09
N THR A 13 -8.07 -2.47 -20.36
CA THR A 13 -8.02 -3.01 -19.01
C THR A 13 -7.42 -4.40 -19.12
N ASP A 14 -6.31 -4.65 -18.44
CA ASP A 14 -5.60 -5.92 -18.47
C ASP A 14 -6.04 -6.74 -17.25
N GLU A 15 -7.23 -7.35 -17.34
CA GLU A 15 -7.85 -8.13 -16.26
C GLU A 15 -6.93 -9.23 -15.69
N ASN A 16 -6.02 -9.78 -16.52
CA ASN A 16 -5.08 -10.81 -16.09
C ASN A 16 -3.98 -10.27 -15.16
N SER A 17 -3.56 -9.02 -15.30
CA SER A 17 -2.45 -8.49 -14.51
C SER A 17 -2.80 -8.34 -13.01
N GLY A 18 -4.02 -8.00 -12.68
CA GLY A 18 -4.49 -7.91 -11.29
C GLY A 18 -4.56 -9.27 -10.60
N GLU A 19 -5.01 -10.29 -11.31
CA GLU A 19 -5.08 -11.67 -10.80
C GLU A 19 -3.68 -12.28 -10.60
N ASP A 20 -2.74 -12.01 -11.52
CA ASP A 20 -1.36 -12.45 -11.38
C ASP A 20 -0.67 -11.83 -10.16
N VAL A 21 -0.92 -10.54 -9.91
CA VAL A 21 -0.42 -9.85 -8.70
C VAL A 21 -1.04 -10.46 -7.44
N ARG A 22 -2.35 -10.68 -7.41
CA ARG A 22 -3.03 -11.29 -6.27
C ARG A 22 -2.44 -12.68 -5.98
N ALA A 23 -2.32 -13.52 -7.00
CA ALA A 23 -1.72 -14.85 -6.87
C ALA A 23 -0.27 -14.80 -6.35
N HIS A 24 0.52 -13.81 -6.76
CA HIS A 24 1.87 -13.59 -6.24
C HIS A 24 1.84 -13.28 -4.73
N TYR A 25 1.03 -12.30 -4.30
CA TYR A 25 0.95 -11.92 -2.88
C TYR A 25 0.29 -12.97 -1.99
N GLU A 26 -0.59 -13.82 -2.54
CA GLU A 26 -1.09 -15.02 -1.87
C GLU A 26 -0.01 -16.07 -1.61
N ASN A 27 1.07 -16.10 -2.38
CA ASN A 27 2.08 -17.15 -2.32
C ASN A 27 3.39 -16.76 -1.63
N ILE A 28 3.74 -15.47 -1.53
CA ILE A 28 4.95 -15.06 -0.81
C ILE A 28 4.81 -15.31 0.69
N SER A 29 5.90 -15.72 1.34
CA SER A 29 5.94 -15.92 2.79
C SER A 29 6.09 -14.62 3.58
N GLY A 30 6.63 -13.58 2.95
CA GLY A 30 6.83 -12.26 3.54
C GLY A 30 7.82 -11.41 2.75
N PHE A 31 7.99 -10.18 3.21
CA PHE A 31 9.00 -9.25 2.69
C PHE A 31 9.42 -8.26 3.76
N SER A 32 10.54 -7.60 3.53
CA SER A 32 10.95 -6.40 4.26
C SER A 32 11.00 -5.19 3.31
N ALA A 33 10.64 -4.02 3.82
CA ALA A 33 10.66 -2.79 3.06
C ALA A 33 11.04 -1.59 3.94
N HIS A 34 11.73 -0.62 3.34
CA HIS A 34 11.85 0.73 3.89
C HIS A 34 10.92 1.64 3.09
N VAL A 35 10.01 2.32 3.76
CA VAL A 35 8.99 3.16 3.12
C VAL A 35 9.01 4.59 3.63
N LYS A 36 8.65 5.52 2.76
CA LYS A 36 8.32 6.89 3.12
C LYS A 36 6.84 7.11 2.89
N ILE A 37 6.13 7.55 3.94
CA ILE A 37 4.71 7.86 3.90
C ILE A 37 4.54 9.36 4.09
N LEU A 38 3.80 10.00 3.17
CA LEU A 38 3.27 11.35 3.37
C LEU A 38 1.84 11.22 3.87
N SER A 39 1.56 11.81 5.01
CA SER A 39 0.21 11.99 5.53
C SER A 39 -0.22 13.43 5.29
N GLU A 40 -1.30 13.60 4.54
CA GLU A 40 -1.81 14.89 4.09
C GLU A 40 -3.17 15.13 4.75
N THR A 41 -3.27 16.21 5.49
CA THR A 41 -4.54 16.70 6.04
C THR A 41 -4.80 18.10 5.50
N ASN A 42 -5.99 18.64 5.74
CA ASN A 42 -6.32 20.01 5.28
C ASN A 42 -5.37 21.07 5.85
N ASP A 43 -4.75 20.82 7.00
CA ASP A 43 -3.98 21.80 7.74
C ASP A 43 -2.47 21.58 7.66
N PHE A 44 -2.01 20.36 7.45
CA PHE A 44 -0.59 20.05 7.43
C PHE A 44 -0.27 18.79 6.62
N THR A 45 1.00 18.68 6.23
CA THR A 45 1.59 17.46 5.64
C THR A 45 2.72 16.99 6.52
N MET A 46 2.73 15.72 6.88
CA MET A 46 3.80 15.09 7.66
C MET A 46 4.39 13.91 6.91
N ALA A 47 5.71 13.81 6.91
CA ALA A 47 6.43 12.69 6.33
C ALA A 47 6.90 11.74 7.42
N PHE A 48 6.59 10.46 7.25
CA PHE A 48 7.07 9.37 8.09
C PHE A 48 8.02 8.49 7.29
N GLU A 49 9.00 7.91 7.95
CA GLU A 49 9.84 6.85 7.40
C GLU A 49 9.71 5.63 8.32
N LEU A 50 9.50 4.46 7.71
CA LEU A 50 9.28 3.21 8.43
C LEU A 50 10.12 2.09 7.83
N ASP A 51 10.68 1.25 8.70
CA ASP A 51 11.05 -0.11 8.35
C ASP A 51 9.84 -1.01 8.63
N TYR A 52 9.46 -1.81 7.65
CA TYR A 52 8.29 -2.69 7.70
C TYR A 52 8.67 -4.11 7.29
N ALA A 53 8.13 -5.09 8.00
CA ALA A 53 8.26 -6.50 7.64
C ALA A 53 6.88 -7.18 7.67
N TYR A 54 6.46 -7.64 6.49
CA TYR A 54 5.32 -8.51 6.31
C TYR A 54 5.69 -9.96 6.62
N ASN A 55 4.85 -10.65 7.37
CA ASN A 55 4.99 -12.06 7.65
C ASN A 55 3.62 -12.76 7.54
N LYS A 56 3.46 -13.59 6.52
CA LYS A 56 2.20 -14.28 6.24
C LYS A 56 1.76 -15.25 7.36
N GLU A 57 2.71 -15.85 8.08
CA GLU A 57 2.45 -16.88 9.09
C GLU A 57 2.33 -16.29 10.52
N ASP A 58 2.61 -15.00 10.68
CA ASP A 58 2.67 -14.34 11.99
C ASP A 58 2.16 -12.90 11.86
N VAL A 59 2.54 -12.03 12.76
CA VAL A 59 2.20 -10.60 12.74
C VAL A 59 3.18 -9.81 11.87
N ASP A 60 2.68 -8.78 11.23
CA ASP A 60 3.53 -7.78 10.59
C ASP A 60 4.15 -6.89 11.67
N VAL A 61 5.37 -6.46 11.44
CA VAL A 61 6.07 -5.56 12.37
C VAL A 61 6.56 -4.32 11.64
N PHE A 62 6.60 -3.20 12.36
CA PHE A 62 7.16 -1.97 11.84
C PHE A 62 7.93 -1.19 12.91
N THR A 63 8.84 -0.33 12.45
CA THR A 63 9.52 0.66 13.29
C THR A 63 9.53 1.99 12.56
N ILE A 64 9.06 3.05 13.20
CA ILE A 64 9.14 4.40 12.67
C ILE A 64 10.57 4.91 12.86
N THR A 65 11.24 5.22 11.76
CA THR A 65 12.61 5.73 11.73
C THR A 65 12.68 7.25 11.56
N GLY A 66 11.59 7.88 11.17
CA GLY A 66 11.45 9.31 11.00
C GLY A 66 10.00 9.77 10.99
N PRO A 67 9.69 11.02 11.35
CA PRO A 67 10.60 12.07 11.83
C PRO A 67 11.10 11.84 13.27
N GLU A 68 12.11 12.60 13.71
CA GLU A 68 12.75 12.46 15.04
C GLU A 68 11.74 12.46 16.21
N SER A 69 10.66 13.23 16.07
CA SER A 69 9.62 13.35 17.11
C SER A 69 8.86 12.06 17.44
N VAL A 70 8.88 11.08 16.54
CA VAL A 70 8.22 9.77 16.69
C VAL A 70 9.13 8.60 16.33
N SER A 71 10.40 8.89 16.05
CA SER A 71 11.40 7.85 15.76
C SER A 71 11.57 6.93 16.96
N GLY A 72 11.66 5.62 16.70
CA GLY A 72 11.74 4.59 17.72
C GLY A 72 10.38 4.01 18.16
N VAL A 73 9.26 4.62 17.74
CA VAL A 73 7.96 3.95 17.88
C VAL A 73 8.00 2.68 17.03
N SER A 74 7.70 1.56 17.63
CA SER A 74 7.57 0.27 16.95
C SER A 74 6.21 -0.34 17.21
N GLY A 75 5.82 -1.28 16.39
CA GLY A 75 4.56 -1.97 16.59
C GLY A 75 4.45 -3.26 15.80
N SER A 76 3.41 -4.00 16.12
CA SER A 76 2.96 -5.16 15.37
C SER A 76 1.51 -5.01 14.96
N ILE A 77 1.18 -5.62 13.83
CA ILE A 77 -0.16 -5.64 13.28
C ILE A 77 -0.58 -7.09 13.13
N ALA A 78 -1.65 -7.45 13.82
CA ALA A 78 -2.22 -8.79 13.78
C ALA A 78 -3.62 -8.75 13.16
N GLY A 79 -4.01 -9.85 12.52
CA GLY A 79 -5.31 -10.04 11.91
C GLY A 79 -5.31 -9.80 10.40
N ASP A 80 -6.49 -9.92 9.82
CA ASP A 80 -6.73 -9.70 8.39
C ASP A 80 -7.29 -8.28 8.15
N SER A 81 -8.51 -8.15 7.67
CA SER A 81 -9.14 -6.86 7.37
C SER A 81 -9.43 -5.99 8.62
N GLU A 82 -9.54 -6.59 9.80
CA GLU A 82 -9.72 -5.90 11.09
C GLU A 82 -8.41 -5.94 11.89
N ALA A 83 -7.43 -5.17 11.43
CA ALA A 83 -6.13 -5.12 12.05
C ALA A 83 -6.17 -4.61 13.50
N THR A 84 -5.50 -5.31 14.38
CA THR A 84 -5.20 -4.87 15.74
C THR A 84 -3.74 -4.49 15.83
N LEU A 85 -3.47 -3.28 16.31
CA LEU A 85 -2.12 -2.77 16.50
C LEU A 85 -1.70 -2.89 17.95
N ALA A 86 -0.49 -3.41 18.18
CA ALA A 86 0.25 -3.21 19.41
C ALA A 86 1.37 -2.21 19.13
N LEU A 87 1.42 -1.12 19.89
CA LEU A 87 2.42 -0.07 19.72
C LEU A 87 3.32 -0.01 20.94
N GLN A 88 4.60 0.23 20.73
CA GLN A 88 5.59 0.39 21.78
C GLN A 88 6.47 1.62 21.52
N TYR A 89 6.67 2.41 22.57
CA TYR A 89 7.64 3.51 22.58
C TYR A 89 8.27 3.61 23.97
N ASP A 90 9.58 3.41 24.08
CA ASP A 90 10.29 3.26 25.33
C ASP A 90 9.62 2.17 26.22
N ASP A 91 9.22 2.56 27.45
CA ASP A 91 8.52 1.69 28.41
C ASP A 91 6.98 1.72 28.27
N LEU A 92 6.46 2.48 27.31
CA LEU A 92 5.02 2.60 27.06
C LEU A 92 4.59 1.55 26.04
N VAL A 93 3.54 0.80 26.36
CA VAL A 93 2.92 -0.18 25.49
C VAL A 93 1.43 0.14 25.38
N LEU A 94 0.93 0.15 24.15
CA LEU A 94 -0.49 0.27 23.84
C LEU A 94 -0.90 -0.99 23.06
N ASP A 95 -1.59 -1.89 23.71
CA ASP A 95 -2.11 -3.11 23.09
C ASP A 95 -3.54 -2.91 22.59
N ASP A 96 -3.93 -3.74 21.63
CA ASP A 96 -5.28 -3.79 21.06
C ASP A 96 -5.81 -2.45 20.50
N ALA A 97 -4.91 -1.59 20.02
CA ALA A 97 -5.32 -0.38 19.34
C ALA A 97 -6.00 -0.73 18.01
N ARG A 98 -7.17 -0.14 17.79
CA ARG A 98 -7.92 -0.31 16.52
C ARG A 98 -8.03 1.03 15.82
N PRO A 99 -7.45 1.19 14.62
CA PRO A 99 -7.65 2.37 13.82
C PRO A 99 -9.13 2.59 13.51
N VAL A 100 -9.59 3.83 13.59
CA VAL A 100 -10.97 4.19 13.22
C VAL A 100 -11.21 3.89 11.74
N ARG A 101 -10.18 4.11 10.91
CA ARG A 101 -10.15 3.77 9.48
C ARG A 101 -8.96 2.84 9.22
N PRO A 102 -9.18 1.51 9.19
CA PRO A 102 -8.11 0.54 8.98
C PRO A 102 -7.37 0.77 7.66
N GLY A 103 -6.02 0.75 7.71
CA GLY A 103 -5.15 0.97 6.57
C GLY A 103 -5.02 2.44 6.14
N MET A 104 -5.58 3.40 6.92
CA MET A 104 -5.55 4.82 6.60
C MET A 104 -4.72 5.65 7.58
N THR A 105 -3.85 5.01 8.36
CA THR A 105 -2.88 5.70 9.21
C THR A 105 -1.45 5.37 8.79
N PRO A 106 -0.46 6.22 9.07
CA PRO A 106 0.94 5.90 8.75
C PRO A 106 1.43 4.58 9.34
N ALA A 107 0.86 4.14 10.46
CA ALA A 107 1.24 2.89 11.13
C ALA A 107 0.74 1.64 10.40
N ASP A 108 -0.45 1.69 9.78
CA ASP A 108 -1.11 0.53 9.16
C ASP A 108 -1.33 0.66 7.64
N ALA A 109 -0.89 1.74 7.02
CA ALA A 109 -1.10 1.97 5.59
C ALA A 109 -0.45 0.90 4.70
N VAL A 110 0.79 0.47 5.03
CA VAL A 110 1.47 -0.60 4.28
C VAL A 110 0.72 -1.91 4.43
N PHE A 111 0.29 -2.26 5.65
CA PHE A 111 -0.56 -3.42 5.90
C PHE A 111 -1.85 -3.37 5.06
N GLY A 112 -2.53 -2.23 5.04
CA GLY A 112 -3.74 -2.04 4.25
C GLY A 112 -3.53 -2.18 2.74
N VAL A 113 -2.33 -1.85 2.23
CA VAL A 113 -1.94 -2.10 0.83
C VAL A 113 -1.69 -3.59 0.61
N VAL A 114 -0.97 -4.26 1.51
CA VAL A 114 -0.70 -5.71 1.40
C VAL A 114 -1.99 -6.53 1.40
N CYS A 115 -2.92 -6.21 2.30
CA CYS A 115 -4.23 -6.88 2.33
C CYS A 115 -5.00 -6.67 1.01
N ALA A 116 -4.96 -5.47 0.43
CA ALA A 116 -5.61 -5.23 -0.86
C ALA A 116 -4.96 -6.08 -1.96
N LEU A 117 -3.63 -6.10 -2.05
CA LEU A 117 -2.90 -6.88 -3.06
C LEU A 117 -3.12 -8.39 -2.93
N ARG A 118 -3.26 -8.91 -1.71
CA ARG A 118 -3.39 -10.34 -1.41
C ARG A 118 -4.84 -10.84 -1.48
N ASP A 119 -5.77 -10.10 -0.89
CA ASP A 119 -7.09 -10.63 -0.52
C ASP A 119 -8.22 -10.10 -1.42
N THR A 120 -7.98 -9.01 -2.17
CA THR A 120 -9.04 -8.31 -2.89
C THR A 120 -8.76 -8.31 -4.39
N PRO A 121 -9.71 -8.71 -5.25
CA PRO A 121 -9.62 -8.45 -6.68
C PRO A 121 -9.58 -6.93 -6.93
N ALA A 122 -8.69 -6.48 -7.82
CA ALA A 122 -8.66 -5.08 -8.21
C ALA A 122 -9.93 -4.72 -9.00
N ASP A 123 -10.51 -3.55 -8.73
CA ASP A 123 -11.67 -3.05 -9.49
C ASP A 123 -11.26 -2.67 -10.92
N GLU A 124 -10.06 -2.09 -11.06
CA GLU A 124 -9.48 -1.73 -12.35
C GLU A 124 -7.98 -1.98 -12.33
N SER A 125 -7.42 -2.30 -13.50
CA SER A 125 -5.97 -2.39 -13.70
C SER A 125 -5.56 -1.82 -15.05
N TRP A 126 -4.38 -1.19 -15.11
CA TRP A 126 -3.81 -0.67 -16.34
C TRP A 126 -2.29 -0.64 -16.28
N ARG A 127 -1.65 -0.35 -17.40
CA ARG A 127 -0.20 -0.21 -17.52
C ARG A 127 0.21 1.23 -17.64
N GLU A 128 1.30 1.58 -16.96
CA GLU A 128 1.97 2.86 -17.06
C GLU A 128 3.47 2.67 -17.31
N SER A 129 4.14 3.74 -17.66
CA SER A 129 5.61 3.77 -17.72
C SER A 129 6.10 5.04 -17.02
N ALA A 130 6.98 4.87 -16.04
CA ALA A 130 7.65 5.96 -15.34
C ALA A 130 9.16 5.77 -15.37
N ASP A 131 9.88 6.78 -15.86
CA ASP A 131 11.35 6.76 -15.97
C ASP A 131 11.91 5.50 -16.69
N GLY A 132 11.18 5.01 -17.71
CA GLY A 132 11.55 3.82 -18.48
C GLY A 132 11.25 2.49 -17.77
N THR A 133 10.62 2.51 -16.61
CA THR A 133 10.15 1.32 -15.90
C THR A 133 8.70 1.07 -16.25
N ALA A 134 8.38 -0.16 -16.70
CA ALA A 134 7.00 -0.59 -16.92
C ALA A 134 6.34 -0.91 -15.58
N LEU A 135 5.15 -0.37 -15.38
CA LEU A 135 4.38 -0.49 -14.14
C LEU A 135 2.99 -1.03 -14.44
N THR A 136 2.52 -1.92 -13.58
CA THR A 136 1.11 -2.27 -13.45
C THR A 136 0.51 -1.41 -12.35
N VAL A 137 -0.63 -0.77 -12.63
CA VAL A 137 -1.39 0.01 -11.64
C VAL A 137 -2.66 -0.76 -11.31
N LEU A 138 -2.91 -0.93 -10.02
CA LEU A 138 -4.13 -1.56 -9.51
C LEU A 138 -4.94 -0.53 -8.71
N HIS A 139 -6.23 -0.49 -8.98
CA HIS A 139 -7.19 0.35 -8.28
C HIS A 139 -8.13 -0.52 -7.46
N TYR A 140 -8.28 -0.19 -6.21
CA TYR A 140 -9.18 -0.84 -5.26
C TYR A 140 -10.12 0.19 -4.65
N ARG A 141 -11.40 -0.18 -4.52
CA ARG A 141 -12.42 0.62 -3.87
C ARG A 141 -13.13 -0.20 -2.80
N SER A 142 -13.35 0.40 -1.65
CA SER A 142 -14.11 -0.22 -0.55
C SER A 142 -14.89 0.84 0.23
N GLU A 143 -15.91 0.41 0.93
CA GLU A 143 -16.66 1.28 1.83
C GLU A 143 -16.19 1.05 3.27
N SER A 144 -16.01 2.14 4.02
CA SER A 144 -15.67 2.13 5.44
C SER A 144 -16.60 3.09 6.20
N GLY A 145 -17.66 2.55 6.80
CA GLY A 145 -18.73 3.38 7.32
C GLY A 145 -19.46 4.13 6.21
N ASP A 146 -19.48 5.45 6.28
CA ASP A 146 -20.08 6.33 5.27
C ASP A 146 -19.05 6.88 4.27
N GLU A 147 -17.77 6.47 4.37
CA GLU A 147 -16.67 6.94 3.51
C GLU A 147 -16.31 5.91 2.45
N THR A 148 -16.00 6.37 1.24
CA THR A 148 -15.39 5.55 0.18
C THR A 148 -13.88 5.63 0.29
N ILE A 149 -13.22 4.48 0.49
CA ILE A 149 -11.76 4.36 0.53
C ILE A 149 -11.27 3.81 -0.79
N GLU A 150 -10.34 4.52 -1.41
CA GLU A 150 -9.71 4.09 -2.66
C GLU A 150 -8.20 3.92 -2.46
N LYS A 151 -7.62 2.91 -3.10
CA LYS A 151 -6.19 2.66 -3.11
C LYS A 151 -5.72 2.48 -4.55
N LEU A 152 -4.72 3.25 -4.94
CA LEU A 152 -3.99 3.07 -6.18
C LEU A 152 -2.60 2.53 -5.85
N VAL A 153 -2.21 1.41 -6.45
CA VAL A 153 -0.92 0.75 -6.18
C VAL A 153 -0.18 0.54 -7.48
N TRP A 154 1.03 1.11 -7.58
CA TRP A 154 1.95 0.94 -8.71
C TRP A 154 2.97 -0.14 -8.37
N LEU A 155 3.02 -1.18 -9.19
CA LEU A 155 3.95 -2.29 -9.05
C LEU A 155 4.83 -2.38 -10.30
N ARG A 156 6.05 -2.82 -10.13
CA ARG A 156 6.91 -3.17 -11.26
C ARG A 156 6.32 -4.37 -12.01
N GLU A 157 6.24 -4.27 -13.33
CA GLU A 157 5.68 -5.34 -14.15
C GLU A 157 6.58 -6.60 -14.18
N ASP A 158 7.89 -6.43 -14.01
CA ASP A 158 8.88 -7.51 -14.11
C ASP A 158 8.95 -8.43 -12.87
N ASN A 159 8.55 -7.93 -11.68
CA ASN A 159 8.71 -8.67 -10.43
C ASN A 159 7.62 -8.38 -9.39
N MET A 160 6.57 -7.65 -9.77
CA MET A 160 5.40 -7.31 -8.93
C MET A 160 5.74 -6.58 -7.61
N GLN A 161 6.94 -6.00 -7.50
CA GLN A 161 7.33 -5.20 -6.34
C GLN A 161 6.61 -3.86 -6.33
N PRO A 162 6.02 -3.44 -5.19
CA PRO A 162 5.38 -2.15 -5.08
C PRO A 162 6.45 -1.04 -5.09
N VAL A 163 6.17 0.02 -5.82
CA VAL A 163 7.03 1.21 -5.88
C VAL A 163 6.37 2.42 -5.27
N TYR A 164 5.03 2.49 -5.40
CA TYR A 164 4.26 3.63 -4.92
C TYR A 164 2.82 3.21 -4.65
N ALA A 165 2.17 3.88 -3.69
CA ALA A 165 0.74 3.77 -3.48
C ALA A 165 0.15 5.11 -3.04
N GLU A 166 -1.12 5.34 -3.40
CA GLU A 166 -1.92 6.48 -2.95
C GLU A 166 -3.22 5.96 -2.34
N LEU A 167 -3.60 6.56 -1.20
CA LEU A 167 -4.79 6.20 -0.47
C LEU A 167 -5.67 7.44 -0.32
N PHE A 168 -6.94 7.26 -0.66
CA PHE A 168 -7.93 8.34 -0.70
C PHE A 168 -9.10 8.00 0.21
N ALA A 169 -9.69 9.04 0.82
CA ALA A 169 -10.99 8.97 1.45
C ALA A 169 -11.90 10.01 0.79
N ASP A 170 -13.07 9.59 0.30
CA ASP A 170 -14.03 10.42 -0.44
C ASP A 170 -13.39 11.25 -1.57
N GLY A 171 -12.49 10.61 -2.33
CA GLY A 171 -11.77 11.23 -3.44
C GLY A 171 -10.66 12.21 -3.03
N THR A 172 -10.42 12.40 -1.74
CA THR A 172 -9.31 13.23 -1.23
C THR A 172 -8.13 12.33 -0.86
N ARG A 173 -6.94 12.58 -1.45
CA ARG A 173 -5.74 11.84 -1.07
C ARG A 173 -5.32 12.24 0.34
N GLU A 174 -5.22 11.24 1.21
CA GLU A 174 -4.78 11.41 2.59
C GLU A 174 -3.39 10.85 2.84
N LEU A 175 -3.02 9.77 2.13
CA LEU A 175 -1.71 9.15 2.26
C LEU A 175 -1.08 8.88 0.90
N SER A 176 0.24 9.01 0.83
CA SER A 176 1.02 8.41 -0.23
C SER A 176 2.21 7.64 0.35
N ILE A 177 2.51 6.48 -0.22
CA ILE A 177 3.55 5.56 0.22
C ILE A 177 4.55 5.41 -0.91
N ARG A 178 5.83 5.63 -0.63
CA ARG A 178 6.92 5.35 -1.54
C ARG A 178 7.80 4.26 -0.97
N PHE A 179 7.92 3.15 -1.67
CA PHE A 179 8.81 2.06 -1.32
C PHE A 179 10.23 2.42 -1.77
N LYS A 180 11.14 2.61 -0.81
CA LYS A 180 12.56 2.97 -1.03
C LYS A 180 13.42 1.74 -1.24
N SER A 181 13.12 0.67 -0.51
CA SER A 181 13.66 -0.66 -0.72
C SER A 181 12.56 -1.68 -0.50
N TYR A 182 12.71 -2.84 -1.13
CA TYR A 182 11.80 -3.98 -1.00
C TYR A 182 12.61 -5.25 -1.23
N GLN A 183 12.44 -6.23 -0.36
CA GLN A 183 13.10 -7.51 -0.46
C GLN A 183 12.15 -8.61 0.02
N GLU A 184 11.77 -9.51 -0.87
CA GLU A 184 11.03 -10.70 -0.49
C GLU A 184 11.90 -11.65 0.34
N ASN A 185 11.28 -12.28 1.34
CA ASN A 185 11.92 -13.35 2.08
C ASN A 185 12.00 -14.56 1.14
N GLY A 186 13.22 -15.06 0.90
CA GLY A 186 13.42 -16.23 0.04
C GLY A 186 12.63 -17.42 0.59
N GLY A 187 11.87 -18.06 -0.28
CA GLY A 187 11.22 -19.32 -0.01
C GLY A 187 12.23 -20.46 0.01
#